data_ef5aba873cb6697a589724ff5ed81bf1
#
_entry.id   ef5aba873cb6697a589724ff5ed81bf1
#
_cell.length_a   1.000
_cell.length_b   1.000
_cell.length_c   1.000
_cell.angle_alpha   90.00
_cell.angle_beta   90.00
_cell.angle_gamma   90.00
#
_symmetry.space_group_name_H-M   'P 1'
#
loop_
_entity.id
_entity.type
_entity.pdbx_description
1 polymer ?
#
loop_
_entity_poly.entity_id
_entity_poly.type
_entity_poly.pdbx_seq_one_letter_code
_entity_poly.pdbx_strand_id
1 'polypeptide(L)'
;MSDVVSWNLQLSVQDGRLDDVHALIAEMVEATRQESGCLGYEWFLSADGSVCHISERYADSGATMVHLGNFGEKFAERFMSCFTPTGFHVYGNPSDDVRGVLDGLGASYLGPVGGFVR
;
A
#
# COMPACT_ATOMS: atom_id res chain seq x y z
N MET A 1 5.00 -7.21 -21.79
CA MET A 1 4.03 -7.09 -20.67
C MET A 1 4.81 -6.82 -19.41
N SER A 2 4.31 -5.92 -18.60
CA SER A 2 4.94 -5.59 -17.32
C SER A 2 4.47 -6.55 -16.23
N ASP A 3 5.41 -6.99 -15.39
CA ASP A 3 5.07 -7.78 -14.19
C ASP A 3 4.78 -6.89 -12.97
N VAL A 4 4.86 -5.58 -13.15
CA VAL A 4 4.67 -4.60 -12.08
C VAL A 4 3.27 -4.72 -11.47
N VAL A 5 3.25 -4.69 -10.14
CA VAL A 5 2.03 -4.59 -9.35
C VAL A 5 2.07 -3.25 -8.63
N SER A 6 1.03 -2.46 -8.77
CA SER A 6 0.95 -1.17 -8.09
C SER A 6 -0.45 -0.95 -7.55
N TRP A 7 -0.60 -0.02 -6.61
CA TRP A 7 -1.92 0.30 -6.08
C TRP A 7 -2.01 1.70 -5.48
N ASN A 8 -3.24 2.12 -5.35
CA ASN A 8 -3.64 3.30 -4.60
C ASN A 8 -4.55 2.83 -3.47
N LEU A 9 -4.12 3.03 -2.24
CA LEU A 9 -4.90 2.70 -1.05
C LEU A 9 -5.38 3.99 -0.41
N GLN A 10 -6.68 4.11 -0.23
CA GLN A 10 -7.32 5.29 0.33
C GLN A 10 -7.82 4.98 1.73
N LEU A 11 -7.55 5.89 2.66
CA LEU A 11 -7.79 5.69 4.08
C LEU A 11 -8.40 6.95 4.70
N SER A 12 -9.24 6.77 5.70
CA SER A 12 -9.54 7.84 6.65
C SER A 12 -8.69 7.67 7.90
N VAL A 13 -8.24 8.78 8.48
CA VAL A 13 -7.46 8.79 9.72
C VAL A 13 -8.44 8.76 10.89
N GLN A 14 -8.24 7.84 11.83
CA GLN A 14 -9.08 7.73 13.01
C GLN A 14 -8.86 8.92 13.95
N ASP A 15 -9.92 9.35 14.62
CA ASP A 15 -9.90 10.50 15.52
C ASP A 15 -8.82 10.34 16.61
N GLY A 16 -8.04 11.42 16.81
CA GLY A 16 -7.01 11.46 17.85
C GLY A 16 -5.73 10.71 17.51
N ARG A 17 -5.59 10.17 16.27
CA ARG A 17 -4.45 9.33 15.89
C ARG A 17 -3.39 10.03 15.04
N LEU A 18 -3.52 11.31 14.75
CA LEU A 18 -2.64 11.98 13.78
C LEU A 18 -1.15 11.90 14.18
N ASP A 19 -0.82 12.07 15.46
CA ASP A 19 0.58 11.94 15.90
C ASP A 19 1.09 10.51 15.74
N ASP A 20 0.28 9.51 16.06
CA ASP A 20 0.60 8.10 15.85
C ASP A 20 0.78 7.78 14.35
N VAL A 21 -0.03 8.40 13.50
CA VAL A 21 0.05 8.26 12.04
C VAL A 21 1.40 8.76 11.54
N HIS A 22 1.84 9.95 11.96
CA HIS A 22 3.15 10.48 11.54
C HIS A 22 4.29 9.55 11.95
N ALA A 23 4.27 9.03 13.18
CA ALA A 23 5.28 8.10 13.66
C ALA A 23 5.26 6.78 12.88
N LEU A 24 4.07 6.24 12.64
CA LEU A 24 3.90 4.99 11.88
C LEU A 24 4.40 5.13 10.44
N ILE A 25 4.05 6.22 9.76
CA ILE A 25 4.49 6.49 8.40
C ILE A 25 6.02 6.50 8.32
N ALA A 26 6.69 7.19 9.24
CA ALA A 26 8.15 7.25 9.25
C ALA A 26 8.78 5.86 9.38
N GLU A 27 8.24 5.01 10.24
CA GLU A 27 8.73 3.64 10.42
C GLU A 27 8.44 2.75 9.21
N MET A 28 7.24 2.85 8.64
CA MET A 28 6.85 2.05 7.46
C MET A 28 7.68 2.44 6.24
N VAL A 29 7.93 3.73 6.03
CA VAL A 29 8.76 4.22 4.92
C VAL A 29 10.18 3.67 5.04
N GLU A 30 10.79 3.74 6.23
CA GLU A 30 12.14 3.26 6.43
C GLU A 30 12.23 1.73 6.25
N ALA A 31 11.27 0.98 6.76
CA ALA A 31 11.23 -0.47 6.58
C ALA A 31 11.07 -0.86 5.10
N THR A 32 10.16 -0.18 4.39
CA THR A 32 9.89 -0.46 2.98
C THR A 32 11.07 -0.08 2.09
N ARG A 33 11.83 0.96 2.46
CA ARG A 33 13.05 1.36 1.75
C ARG A 33 14.07 0.23 1.66
N GLN A 34 14.07 -0.70 2.61
CA GLN A 34 14.97 -1.85 2.62
C GLN A 34 14.52 -2.98 1.68
N GLU A 35 13.31 -2.90 1.14
CA GLU A 35 12.78 -3.90 0.20
C GLU A 35 13.23 -3.55 -1.22
N SER A 36 14.18 -4.30 -1.76
CA SER A 36 14.79 -4.01 -3.07
C SER A 36 13.80 -4.08 -4.24
N GLY A 37 12.73 -4.83 -4.10
CA GLY A 37 11.68 -4.96 -5.13
C GLY A 37 10.60 -3.88 -5.07
N CYS A 38 10.64 -3.00 -4.09
CA CYS A 38 9.71 -1.87 -4.02
C CYS A 38 10.24 -0.73 -4.89
N LEU A 39 9.49 -0.35 -5.92
CA LEU A 39 9.89 0.67 -6.89
C LEU A 39 9.37 2.06 -6.54
N GLY A 40 8.34 2.15 -5.70
CA GLY A 40 7.77 3.42 -5.28
C GLY A 40 6.89 3.21 -4.06
N TYR A 41 6.96 4.15 -3.12
CA TYR A 41 6.23 4.07 -1.88
C TYR A 41 6.02 5.48 -1.33
N GLU A 42 4.85 6.04 -1.60
CA GLU A 42 4.57 7.43 -1.29
C GLU A 42 3.28 7.56 -0.47
N TRP A 43 3.34 8.38 0.56
CA TRP A 43 2.23 8.65 1.45
C TRP A 43 1.80 10.11 1.32
N PHE A 44 0.50 10.33 1.33
CA PHE A 44 -0.10 11.66 1.19
C PHE A 44 -1.16 11.86 2.25
N LEU A 45 -1.15 13.04 2.89
CA LEU A 45 -2.17 13.44 3.86
C LEU A 45 -2.88 14.69 3.39
N SER A 46 -4.18 14.77 3.60
CA SER A 46 -4.95 16.00 3.40
C SER A 46 -4.48 17.08 4.38
N ALA A 47 -4.78 18.34 4.06
CA ALA A 47 -4.34 19.48 4.88
C ALA A 47 -4.84 19.39 6.33
N ASP A 48 -6.04 18.86 6.54
CA ASP A 48 -6.62 18.67 7.88
C ASP A 48 -6.22 17.35 8.54
N GLY A 49 -5.44 16.51 7.85
CA GLY A 49 -4.98 15.22 8.37
C GLY A 49 -6.03 14.11 8.42
N SER A 50 -7.22 14.32 7.86
CA SER A 50 -8.33 13.36 7.95
C SER A 50 -8.31 12.27 6.87
N VAL A 51 -7.65 12.51 5.74
CA VAL A 51 -7.57 11.59 4.61
C VAL A 51 -6.13 11.27 4.29
N CYS A 52 -5.83 9.99 4.09
CA CYS A 52 -4.51 9.51 3.74
C CYS A 52 -4.59 8.63 2.48
N HIS A 53 -3.69 8.85 1.54
CA HIS A 53 -3.52 7.98 0.36
C HIS A 53 -2.12 7.42 0.36
N ILE A 54 -1.99 6.16 -0.07
CA ILE A 54 -0.70 5.52 -0.26
C ILE A 54 -0.61 5.06 -1.71
N SER A 55 0.47 5.44 -2.39
CA SER A 55 0.79 4.99 -3.74
C SER A 55 1.99 4.04 -3.64
N GLU A 56 1.81 2.79 -4.07
CA GLU A 56 2.83 1.75 -3.93
C GLU A 56 3.07 1.07 -5.27
N ARG A 57 4.33 0.69 -5.52
CA ARG A 57 4.72 0.07 -6.79
C ARG A 57 5.79 -0.98 -6.52
N TYR A 58 5.56 -2.20 -7.01
CA TYR A 58 6.44 -3.36 -6.83
C TYR A 58 6.84 -3.94 -8.18
N ALA A 59 8.08 -4.43 -8.27
CA ALA A 59 8.64 -4.95 -9.51
C ALA A 59 7.85 -6.14 -10.07
N ASP A 60 7.32 -6.99 -9.18
CA ASP A 60 6.56 -8.19 -9.54
C ASP A 60 5.74 -8.69 -8.34
N SER A 61 5.02 -9.79 -8.53
CA SER A 61 4.23 -10.40 -7.48
C SER A 61 5.07 -10.94 -6.33
N GLY A 62 6.28 -11.43 -6.60
CA GLY A 62 7.21 -11.88 -5.55
C GLY A 62 7.60 -10.75 -4.63
N ALA A 63 7.98 -9.59 -5.19
CA ALA A 63 8.30 -8.40 -4.41
C ALA A 63 7.08 -7.91 -3.60
N THR A 64 5.90 -8.00 -4.18
CA THR A 64 4.64 -7.67 -3.51
C THR A 64 4.42 -8.56 -2.28
N MET A 65 4.63 -9.88 -2.42
CA MET A 65 4.49 -10.81 -1.30
C MET A 65 5.49 -10.55 -0.17
N VAL A 66 6.71 -10.15 -0.50
CA VAL A 66 7.70 -9.73 0.51
C VAL A 66 7.17 -8.55 1.32
N HIS A 67 6.65 -7.53 0.64
CA HIS A 67 6.08 -6.36 1.31
C HIS A 67 4.89 -6.73 2.20
N LEU A 68 3.96 -7.52 1.68
CA LEU A 68 2.76 -7.91 2.41
C LEU A 68 3.11 -8.74 3.65
N GLY A 69 4.11 -9.61 3.56
CA GLY A 69 4.61 -10.38 4.70
C GLY A 69 5.19 -9.49 5.79
N ASN A 70 6.02 -8.52 5.41
CA ASN A 70 6.62 -7.57 6.34
C ASN A 70 5.55 -6.68 6.99
N PHE A 71 4.60 -6.21 6.21
CA PHE A 71 3.47 -5.42 6.70
C PHE A 71 2.66 -6.20 7.74
N GLY A 72 2.27 -7.43 7.39
CA GLY A 72 1.46 -8.27 8.27
C GLY A 72 2.14 -8.58 9.59
N GLU A 73 3.44 -8.83 9.55
CA GLU A 73 4.23 -9.17 10.74
C GLU A 73 4.49 -7.96 11.65
N LYS A 74 4.79 -6.79 11.05
CA LYS A 74 5.36 -5.66 11.80
C LYS A 74 4.38 -4.51 12.04
N PHE A 75 3.43 -4.27 11.13
CA PHE A 75 2.68 -3.01 11.11
C PHE A 75 1.16 -3.14 11.06
N ALA A 76 0.61 -4.29 10.68
CA ALA A 76 -0.82 -4.43 10.40
C ALA A 76 -1.70 -3.99 11.56
N GLU A 77 -1.37 -4.38 12.79
CA GLU A 77 -2.15 -4.04 13.98
C GLU A 77 -2.16 -2.53 14.23
N ARG A 78 -0.98 -1.90 14.21
CA ARG A 78 -0.87 -0.44 14.39
C ARG A 78 -1.56 0.32 13.26
N PHE A 79 -1.41 -0.17 12.03
CA PHE A 79 -2.03 0.41 10.85
C PHE A 79 -3.57 0.43 11.00
N MET A 80 -4.16 -0.68 11.40
CA MET A 80 -5.61 -0.77 11.57
C MET A 80 -6.12 0.03 12.78
N SER A 81 -5.25 0.36 13.74
CA SER A 81 -5.60 1.24 14.86
C SER A 81 -5.59 2.72 14.47
N CYS A 82 -4.91 3.08 13.39
CA CYS A 82 -4.76 4.46 12.92
C CYS A 82 -5.70 4.82 11.76
N PHE A 83 -6.07 3.83 10.95
CA PHE A 83 -6.76 4.07 9.67
C PHE A 83 -7.99 3.20 9.51
N THR A 84 -8.94 3.72 8.73
CA THR A 84 -10.07 2.95 8.20
C THR A 84 -9.96 2.97 6.67
N PRO A 85 -9.80 1.81 6.00
CA PRO A 85 -9.75 1.77 4.54
C PRO A 85 -11.07 2.25 3.92
N THR A 86 -10.97 3.11 2.90
CA THR A 86 -12.11 3.67 2.19
C THR A 86 -12.10 3.32 0.70
N GLY A 87 -10.96 2.93 0.15
CA GLY A 87 -10.84 2.48 -1.24
C GLY A 87 -9.50 1.81 -1.46
N PHE A 88 -9.47 0.76 -2.27
CA PHE A 88 -8.24 0.03 -2.58
C PHE A 88 -8.29 -0.43 -4.03
N HIS A 89 -7.47 0.20 -4.87
CA HIS A 89 -7.43 -0.05 -6.31
C HIS A 89 -6.06 -0.58 -6.70
N VAL A 90 -6.03 -1.82 -7.22
CA VAL A 90 -4.81 -2.51 -7.59
C VAL A 90 -4.70 -2.55 -9.12
N TYR A 91 -3.53 -2.19 -9.63
CA TYR A 91 -3.25 -2.06 -11.06
C TYR A 91 -2.24 -3.12 -11.49
N GLY A 92 -2.46 -3.69 -12.66
CA GLY A 92 -1.61 -4.73 -13.21
C GLY A 92 -2.29 -6.09 -13.20
N ASN A 93 -1.48 -7.13 -13.15
CA ASN A 93 -1.99 -8.50 -13.15
C ASN A 93 -1.27 -9.33 -12.07
N PRO A 94 -1.59 -9.09 -10.80
CA PRO A 94 -0.94 -9.81 -9.71
C PRO A 94 -1.26 -11.30 -9.74
N SER A 95 -0.34 -12.12 -9.20
CA SER A 95 -0.48 -13.56 -9.10
C SER A 95 -1.64 -13.95 -8.16
N ASP A 96 -2.03 -15.22 -8.20
CA ASP A 96 -3.13 -15.73 -7.37
C ASP A 96 -2.82 -15.61 -5.87
N ASP A 97 -1.58 -15.82 -5.44
CA ASP A 97 -1.18 -15.64 -4.04
C ASP A 97 -1.30 -14.18 -3.59
N VAL A 98 -0.91 -13.23 -4.43
CA VAL A 98 -1.09 -11.80 -4.13
C VAL A 98 -2.59 -11.47 -4.01
N ARG A 99 -3.39 -11.93 -4.97
CA ARG A 99 -4.86 -11.73 -4.93
C ARG A 99 -5.47 -12.33 -3.68
N GLY A 100 -5.00 -13.50 -3.25
CA GLY A 100 -5.49 -14.16 -2.03
C GLY A 100 -5.34 -13.27 -0.80
N VAL A 101 -4.26 -12.51 -0.69
CA VAL A 101 -4.04 -11.55 0.40
C VAL A 101 -4.85 -10.28 0.18
N LEU A 102 -4.77 -9.68 -1.01
CA LEU A 102 -5.38 -8.38 -1.29
C LEU A 102 -6.92 -8.43 -1.29
N ASP A 103 -7.52 -9.56 -1.69
CA ASP A 103 -8.97 -9.75 -1.63
C ASP A 103 -9.49 -9.60 -0.20
N GLY A 104 -8.73 -10.11 0.78
CA GLY A 104 -9.07 -9.95 2.19
C GLY A 104 -8.99 -8.51 2.68
N LEU A 105 -8.33 -7.63 1.94
CA LEU A 105 -8.22 -6.19 2.23
C LEU A 105 -9.19 -5.34 1.40
N GLY A 106 -10.09 -5.97 0.66
CA GLY A 106 -11.11 -5.26 -0.12
C GLY A 106 -10.63 -4.70 -1.46
N ALA A 107 -9.60 -5.28 -2.05
CA ALA A 107 -9.05 -4.78 -3.30
C ALA A 107 -9.99 -4.96 -4.49
N SER A 108 -9.99 -3.97 -5.37
CA SER A 108 -10.50 -4.08 -6.74
C SER A 108 -9.34 -4.00 -7.72
N TYR A 109 -9.46 -4.66 -8.87
CA TYR A 109 -8.35 -4.82 -9.82
C TYR A 109 -8.66 -4.18 -11.15
N LEU A 110 -7.67 -3.45 -11.70
CA LEU A 110 -7.79 -2.82 -13.02
C LEU A 110 -6.57 -3.20 -13.86
N GLY A 111 -6.83 -3.78 -15.03
CA GLY A 111 -5.78 -4.18 -15.96
C GLY A 111 -5.27 -3.02 -16.80
N PRO A 112 -4.00 -3.05 -17.23
CA PRO A 112 -3.43 -2.00 -18.05
C PRO A 112 -4.02 -2.02 -19.47
N VAL A 113 -4.25 -0.86 -20.05
CA VAL A 113 -4.75 -0.69 -21.41
C VAL A 113 -3.87 0.23 -22.25
N GLY A 114 -2.90 0.91 -21.66
CA GLY A 114 -1.98 1.81 -22.36
C GLY A 114 -1.20 2.67 -21.39
N GLY A 115 -0.21 3.37 -21.91
CA GLY A 115 0.60 4.29 -21.11
C GLY A 115 2.01 3.78 -20.84
N PHE A 116 2.78 4.60 -20.13
CA PHE A 116 4.16 4.27 -19.76
C PHE A 116 4.57 5.00 -18.49
N VAL A 117 5.61 4.48 -17.85
CA VAL A 117 6.29 5.13 -16.72
C VAL A 117 7.76 5.33 -17.11
N ARG A 118 8.31 6.51 -16.82
CA ARG A 118 9.72 6.81 -17.08
C ARG A 118 10.60 6.41 -15.90
#